data_09ba1f78012324179481382aa8e6f7e0
#
_entry.id   09ba1f78012324179481382aa8e6f7e0
#
_cell.length_a   1.000
_cell.length_b   1.000
_cell.length_c   1.000
_cell.angle_alpha   90.00
_cell.angle_beta   90.00
_cell.angle_gamma   90.00
#
_symmetry.space_group_name_H-M   'P 1'
#
loop_
_entity.id
_entity.type
_entity.pdbx_description
1 polymer ?
#
loop_
_entity_poly.entity_id
_entity_poly.type
_entity_poly.pdbx_seq_one_letter_code
_entity_poly.pdbx_strand_id
1 'polypeptide(L)'
;AYADKPVNEEVKKSLLQYKKQGFQITILTARNMRTYEGNVGRINVHTLPTIMTWLEKHGIPYDEIHVGKPWCGFDGFYVDDKAIRPSEFASMSYGEIQDLLAKENPYQDGGNK
;
A
#
# COMPACT_ATOMS: atom_id res chain seq x y z
N ALA A 1 18.71 3.79 8.57
CA ALA A 1 17.50 4.52 8.95
C ALA A 1 16.42 4.37 7.89
N TYR A 2 15.18 4.59 8.27
CA TYR A 2 14.08 4.43 7.32
C TYR A 2 14.23 5.36 6.11
N ALA A 3 14.67 6.57 6.37
CA ALA A 3 14.82 7.55 5.31
C ALA A 3 15.83 7.13 4.25
N ASP A 4 16.70 6.17 4.57
CA ASP A 4 17.74 5.70 3.65
C ASP A 4 17.32 4.46 2.87
N LYS A 5 16.13 3.93 3.12
CA LYS A 5 15.68 2.74 2.38
C LYS A 5 15.51 3.06 0.91
N PRO A 6 15.88 2.14 0.03
CA PRO A 6 15.68 2.34 -1.39
C PRO A 6 14.20 2.23 -1.74
N VAL A 7 13.82 2.88 -2.82
CA VAL A 7 12.47 2.75 -3.34
C VAL A 7 12.42 1.57 -4.30
N ASN A 8 11.27 0.90 -4.34
CA ASN A 8 11.02 -0.13 -5.34
C ASN A 8 10.65 0.58 -6.64
N GLU A 9 11.60 0.67 -7.57
CA GLU A 9 11.41 1.46 -8.78
C GLU A 9 10.29 0.94 -9.66
N GLU A 10 10.09 -0.38 -9.72
CA GLU A 10 9.04 -0.93 -10.55
C GLU A 10 7.65 -0.62 -9.99
N VAL A 11 7.50 -0.69 -8.69
CA VAL A 11 6.24 -0.30 -8.03
C VAL A 11 5.99 1.19 -8.20
N LYS A 12 7.03 2.01 -8.03
CA LYS A 12 6.91 3.46 -8.22
C LYS A 12 6.44 3.79 -9.62
N LYS A 13 7.01 3.14 -10.62
CA LYS A 13 6.64 3.36 -12.01
C LYS A 13 5.16 3.09 -12.23
N SER A 14 4.67 1.97 -11.68
CA SER A 14 3.25 1.62 -11.80
C SER A 14 2.36 2.64 -11.08
N LEU A 15 2.77 3.07 -9.89
CA LEU A 15 2.00 4.06 -9.14
C LEU A 15 1.86 5.36 -9.92
N LEU A 16 2.95 5.81 -10.55
CA LEU A 16 2.91 7.04 -11.35
C LEU A 16 1.96 6.91 -12.52
N GLN A 17 1.93 5.74 -13.16
CA GLN A 17 1.02 5.50 -14.27
C GLN A 17 -0.44 5.51 -13.82
N TYR A 18 -0.74 4.86 -12.69
CA TYR A 18 -2.09 4.86 -12.15
C TYR A 18 -2.53 6.26 -11.75
N LYS A 19 -1.63 7.02 -11.14
CA LYS A 19 -1.96 8.40 -10.77
C LYS A 19 -2.28 9.23 -12.02
N LYS A 20 -1.51 9.06 -13.06
CA LYS A 20 -1.73 9.75 -14.33
C LYS A 20 -3.08 9.40 -14.93
N GLN A 21 -3.55 8.17 -14.72
CA GLN A 21 -4.83 7.72 -15.22
C GLN A 21 -6.01 8.16 -14.36
N GLY A 22 -5.75 8.86 -13.26
CA GLY A 22 -6.80 9.38 -12.42
C GLY A 22 -7.12 8.57 -11.18
N PHE A 23 -6.33 7.55 -10.89
CA PHE A 23 -6.53 6.76 -9.68
C PHE A 23 -6.12 7.55 -8.45
N GLN A 24 -6.87 7.38 -7.38
CA GLN A 24 -6.49 7.89 -6.07
C GLN A 24 -5.54 6.89 -5.44
N ILE A 25 -4.45 7.38 -4.86
CA ILE A 25 -3.45 6.54 -4.20
C ILE A 25 -3.57 6.74 -2.69
N THR A 26 -3.87 5.68 -1.99
CA THR A 26 -3.96 5.70 -0.53
C THR A 26 -2.87 4.78 0.02
N ILE A 27 -2.04 5.33 0.89
CA ILE A 27 -0.99 4.57 1.55
C ILE A 27 -1.54 4.04 2.88
N LEU A 28 -1.35 2.76 3.13
CA LEU A 28 -1.73 2.14 4.40
C LEU A 28 -0.49 1.46 4.96
N THR A 29 -0.10 1.83 6.18
CA THR A 29 1.16 1.36 6.74
C THR A 29 1.03 0.87 8.17
N ALA A 30 1.77 -0.19 8.46
CA ALA A 30 1.92 -0.72 9.81
C ALA A 30 3.19 -0.23 10.49
N ARG A 31 3.87 0.74 9.90
CA ARG A 31 5.15 1.24 10.42
C ARG A 31 5.01 1.67 11.86
N ASN A 32 5.92 1.18 12.70
CA ASN A 32 6.00 1.46 14.13
C ASN A 32 4.79 1.03 14.96
N MET A 33 3.91 0.20 14.41
CA MET A 33 2.81 -0.37 15.20
C MET A 33 3.35 -1.19 16.36
N ARG A 34 4.41 -1.96 16.11
CA ARG A 34 5.05 -2.71 17.18
C ARG A 34 5.76 -1.78 18.18
N THR A 35 6.50 -0.83 17.66
CA THR A 35 7.28 0.10 18.50
C THR A 35 6.40 0.85 19.49
N TYR A 36 5.25 1.32 19.04
CA TYR A 36 4.35 2.12 19.86
C TYR A 36 3.12 1.36 20.33
N GLU A 37 3.17 0.02 20.17
CA GLU A 37 2.11 -0.86 20.69
C GLU A 37 0.72 -0.46 20.20
N GLY A 38 0.64 -0.09 18.92
CA GLY A 38 -0.63 0.27 18.31
C GLY A 38 -1.13 1.67 18.61
N ASN A 39 -0.33 2.47 19.29
CA ASN A 39 -0.75 3.84 19.63
C ASN A 39 -0.67 4.73 18.39
N VAL A 40 -1.79 4.87 17.70
CA VAL A 40 -1.89 5.65 16.45
C VAL A 40 -1.54 7.12 16.69
N GLY A 41 -1.90 7.66 17.84
CA GLY A 41 -1.56 9.05 18.14
C GLY A 41 -0.07 9.30 18.15
N ARG A 42 0.70 8.38 18.75
CA ARG A 42 2.14 8.50 18.77
C ARG A 42 2.75 8.30 17.38
N ILE A 43 2.21 7.37 16.62
CA ILE A 43 2.67 7.12 15.26
C ILE A 43 2.46 8.36 14.40
N ASN A 44 1.34 9.04 14.55
CA ASN A 44 1.08 10.27 13.82
C ASN A 44 2.12 11.36 14.09
N VAL A 45 2.56 11.45 15.34
CA VAL A 45 3.51 12.51 15.72
C VAL A 45 4.95 12.12 15.36
N HIS A 46 5.34 10.87 15.64
CA HIS A 46 6.73 10.47 15.56
C HIS A 46 7.11 9.77 14.25
N THR A 47 6.18 9.10 13.61
CA THR A 47 6.48 8.26 12.44
C THR A 47 6.00 8.88 11.14
N LEU A 48 4.79 9.43 11.13
CA LEU A 48 4.18 9.94 9.91
C LEU A 48 5.06 10.99 9.21
N PRO A 49 5.67 11.95 9.91
CA PRO A 49 6.53 12.92 9.22
C PRO A 49 7.69 12.27 8.46
N THR A 50 8.28 11.21 9.03
CA THR A 50 9.36 10.49 8.38
C THR A 50 8.86 9.79 7.11
N ILE A 51 7.68 9.19 7.19
CA ILE A 51 7.07 8.53 6.02
C ILE A 51 6.82 9.55 4.91
N MET A 52 6.24 10.69 5.25
CA MET A 52 5.94 11.73 4.27
C MET A 52 7.21 12.25 3.60
N THR A 53 8.25 12.49 4.39
CA THR A 53 9.53 12.95 3.87
C THR A 53 10.11 11.93 2.88
N TRP A 54 10.03 10.65 3.23
CA TRP A 54 10.54 9.59 2.36
C TRP A 54 9.77 9.52 1.05
N LEU A 55 8.44 9.57 1.13
CA LEU A 55 7.59 9.52 -0.06
C LEU A 55 7.89 10.70 -1.00
N GLU A 56 8.04 11.88 -0.43
CA GLU A 56 8.31 13.07 -1.23
C GLU A 56 9.71 13.04 -1.82
N LYS A 57 10.68 12.58 -1.04
CA LYS A 57 12.05 12.45 -1.52
C LYS A 57 12.13 11.53 -2.73
N HIS A 58 11.38 10.46 -2.73
CA HIS A 58 11.41 9.48 -3.81
C HIS A 58 10.35 9.69 -4.88
N GLY A 59 9.56 10.75 -4.77
CA GLY A 59 8.58 11.07 -5.79
C GLY A 59 7.43 10.08 -5.88
N ILE A 60 7.09 9.43 -4.78
CA ILE A 60 5.96 8.50 -4.75
C ILE A 60 4.67 9.30 -4.64
N PRO A 61 3.73 9.13 -5.57
CA PRO A 61 2.46 9.87 -5.49
C PRO A 61 1.57 9.31 -4.39
N TYR A 62 0.86 10.17 -3.69
CA TYR A 62 -0.13 9.74 -2.72
C TYR A 62 -1.14 10.85 -2.49
N ASP A 63 -2.38 10.45 -2.22
CA ASP A 63 -3.47 11.36 -1.91
C ASP A 63 -3.82 11.31 -0.43
N GLU A 64 -3.66 10.13 0.17
CA GLU A 64 -3.96 9.91 1.58
C GLU A 64 -2.96 8.95 2.18
N ILE A 65 -2.73 9.10 3.49
CA ILE A 65 -1.90 8.17 4.24
C ILE A 65 -2.67 7.74 5.48
N HIS A 66 -2.77 6.43 5.69
CA HIS A 66 -3.38 5.86 6.88
C HIS A 66 -2.34 5.06 7.65
N VAL A 67 -2.07 5.46 8.87
CA VAL A 67 -1.26 4.66 9.80
C VAL A 67 -2.19 3.71 10.53
N GLY A 68 -1.62 2.78 11.29
CA GLY A 68 -2.44 1.92 12.12
C GLY A 68 -2.82 0.59 11.50
N LYS A 69 -2.23 0.23 10.36
CA LYS A 69 -2.42 -1.11 9.82
C LYS A 69 -1.92 -2.11 10.86
N PRO A 70 -2.73 -3.08 11.27
CA PRO A 70 -2.30 -4.04 12.30
C PRO A 70 -1.00 -4.73 11.91
N TRP A 71 -0.08 -4.81 12.87
CA TRP A 71 1.16 -5.53 12.65
C TRP A 71 0.91 -7.02 12.88
N CYS A 72 1.24 -7.85 11.89
CA CYS A 72 0.93 -9.27 11.92
C CYS A 72 2.04 -10.14 12.50
N GLY A 73 3.09 -9.53 13.05
CA GLY A 73 4.21 -10.29 13.58
C GLY A 73 5.21 -10.66 12.49
N PHE A 74 6.22 -11.40 12.89
CA PHE A 74 7.26 -11.81 11.94
C PHE A 74 6.84 -13.01 11.10
N ASP A 75 5.96 -13.86 11.63
CA ASP A 75 5.56 -15.07 10.93
C ASP A 75 4.12 -15.02 10.42
N GLY A 76 3.39 -13.96 10.73
CA GLY A 76 2.03 -13.81 10.27
C GLY A 76 1.97 -13.18 8.89
N PHE A 77 0.76 -13.12 8.36
CA PHE A 77 0.52 -12.50 7.05
C PHE A 77 -0.93 -12.03 7.00
N TYR A 78 -1.23 -11.24 5.98
CA TYR A 78 -2.58 -10.72 5.76
C TYR A 78 -3.31 -11.60 4.76
N VAL A 79 -4.59 -11.84 5.02
CA VAL A 79 -5.46 -12.53 4.08
C VAL A 79 -6.49 -11.51 3.61
N ASP A 80 -6.52 -11.25 2.32
CA ASP A 80 -7.35 -10.18 1.77
C ASP A 80 -7.77 -10.57 0.35
N ASP A 81 -9.06 -10.49 0.06
CA ASP A 81 -9.59 -10.86 -1.24
C ASP A 81 -9.45 -9.74 -2.28
N LYS A 82 -8.94 -8.60 -1.90
CA LYS A 82 -8.77 -7.47 -2.80
C LYS A 82 -7.33 -6.96 -2.86
N ALA A 83 -6.37 -7.81 -2.53
CA ALA A 83 -4.98 -7.41 -2.49
C ALA A 83 -4.14 -8.24 -3.43
N ILE A 84 -3.07 -7.63 -3.91
CA ILE A 84 -2.06 -8.31 -4.71
C ILE A 84 -0.69 -7.97 -4.13
N ARG A 85 0.31 -8.74 -4.54
CA ARG A 85 1.68 -8.53 -4.08
C ARG A 85 2.33 -7.41 -4.88
N PRO A 86 3.32 -6.73 -4.31
CA PRO A 86 4.02 -5.66 -5.03
C PRO A 86 4.55 -6.09 -6.38
N SER A 87 5.09 -7.31 -6.49
CA SER A 87 5.63 -7.81 -7.76
C SER A 87 4.53 -8.00 -8.80
N GLU A 88 3.36 -8.45 -8.37
CA GLU A 88 2.22 -8.59 -9.27
C GLU A 88 1.73 -7.21 -9.74
N PHE A 89 1.64 -6.27 -8.81
CA PHE A 89 1.24 -4.91 -9.14
C PHE A 89 2.20 -4.29 -10.17
N ALA A 90 3.49 -4.53 -10.01
CA ALA A 90 4.50 -3.96 -10.89
C ALA A 90 4.52 -4.59 -12.28
N SER A 91 4.12 -5.86 -12.39
CA SER A 91 4.27 -6.61 -13.64
C SER A 91 2.98 -6.85 -14.40
N MET A 92 1.82 -6.71 -13.77
CA MET A 92 0.54 -7.03 -14.40
C MET A 92 -0.18 -5.76 -14.85
N SER A 93 -0.94 -5.89 -15.94
CA SER A 93 -1.80 -4.79 -16.36
C SER A 93 -3.03 -4.70 -15.46
N TYR A 94 -3.73 -3.59 -15.54
CA TYR A 94 -4.95 -3.40 -14.75
C TYR A 94 -5.95 -4.51 -15.03
N GLY A 95 -6.11 -4.89 -16.32
CA GLY A 95 -7.03 -5.97 -16.68
C GLY A 95 -6.62 -7.29 -16.07
N GLU A 96 -5.33 -7.59 -16.09
CA GLU A 96 -4.83 -8.83 -15.49
C GLU A 96 -5.06 -8.85 -13.97
N ILE A 97 -4.90 -7.71 -13.33
CA ILE A 97 -5.16 -7.60 -11.89
C ILE A 97 -6.64 -7.85 -11.62
N GLN A 98 -7.52 -7.26 -12.42
CA GLN A 98 -8.96 -7.47 -12.25
C GLN A 98 -9.33 -8.95 -12.41
N ASP A 99 -8.73 -9.61 -13.40
CA ASP A 99 -8.98 -11.04 -13.60
C ASP A 99 -8.51 -11.87 -12.43
N LEU A 100 -7.33 -11.53 -11.88
CA LEU A 100 -6.79 -12.24 -10.74
C LEU A 100 -7.69 -12.09 -9.51
N LEU A 101 -8.13 -10.87 -9.24
CA LEU A 101 -8.99 -10.59 -8.09
C LEU A 101 -10.36 -11.26 -8.24
N ALA A 102 -10.87 -11.34 -9.46
CA ALA A 102 -12.16 -11.95 -9.71
C ALA A 102 -12.20 -13.42 -9.33
N LYS A 103 -11.05 -14.11 -9.33
CA LYS A 103 -11.00 -15.51 -8.95
C LYS A 103 -11.34 -15.75 -7.49
N GLU A 104 -11.10 -14.74 -6.64
CA GLU A 104 -11.36 -14.87 -5.21
C GLU A 104 -12.73 -14.36 -4.81
N ASN A 105 -13.45 -13.72 -5.71
CA ASN A 105 -14.72 -13.10 -5.37
C ASN A 105 -15.81 -13.53 -6.34
N PRO A 106 -16.43 -14.70 -6.11
CA PRO A 106 -17.44 -15.22 -7.03
C PRO A 106 -18.71 -14.38 -7.09
N TYR A 107 -18.87 -13.44 -6.16
CA TYR A 107 -20.09 -12.64 -6.09
C TYR A 107 -19.96 -11.29 -6.78
N GLN A 108 -18.80 -10.99 -7.35
CA GLN A 108 -18.63 -9.64 -7.86
C GLN A 108 -19.17 -9.49 -9.29
N ASP A 109 -19.31 -10.57 -10.03
CA ASP A 109 -19.92 -10.42 -11.32
C ASP A 109 -21.37 -10.22 -11.16
N GLY A 110 -21.99 -9.84 -12.11
CA GLY A 110 -23.29 -9.54 -11.94
C GLY A 110 -23.39 -8.36 -11.17
N GLY A 111 -22.47 -8.01 -11.11
CA GLY A 111 -22.49 -6.96 -10.52
C GLY A 111 -23.23 -6.87 -9.30
N ASN A 112 -23.14 -7.48 -8.85
CA ASN A 112 -23.57 -7.33 -7.77
C ASN A 112 -23.15 -6.26 -7.20
N LYS A 113 -23.08 -5.89 -7.36
CA LYS A 113 -22.55 -5.04 -6.94
C LYS A 113 -22.94 -4.18 -6.76
#